data_5d7befad7ed8aa397f166de5a5645ee1
#
_entry.id   5d7befad7ed8aa397f166de5a5645ee1
#
_cell.length_a   1.000
_cell.length_b   1.000
_cell.length_c   1.000
_cell.angle_alpha   90.00
_cell.angle_beta   90.00
_cell.angle_gamma   90.00
#
_symmetry.space_group_name_H-M   'P 1'
#
loop_
_entity.id
_entity.type
_entity.pdbx_description
1 polymer ?
#
loop_
_entity_poly.entity_id
_entity_poly.type
_entity_poly.pdbx_seq_one_letter_code
_entity_poly.pdbx_strand_id
1 'polypeptide(L)'
;MSAPGVGDAEPHFKVTCDIANPSNSFKVDKPNDSAACNYDNPGEYTIGIQGTIPRLQLGFSGGRPQTTDALLRVDSWGTNQWRSMEGMFQRATNVQFTPYAGAPDLNQVRSTAYMFDGATHFDSDIAAWNTNSVTSMAGMFNKAQAFNGDISGWDTSNVTEMHSMFAHAKTFSADISSWDTSKVQDMTAMFDGATDFDINLRTWNVGSLTKANNIFDHSGLSPINYSSTLDGWVRSEKAPRNLTIGAEGVYWCPHPSFDEAKTLMNERGWVRNDAGAASEYQGPVISVVNKQDLNSEKKGPVTIVITTDEPLRGISSEWKEVAGKKNTYSRVFDKDETTTVKAWDNFGNPSLAMITVSGFDIAPTSLADDNTAESRSLRYATISAFSLLVLLLGVFAAYVVHDRRRTRKDAAYRRLKELQSSATNNTP
;
A
#
# COMPACT_ATOMS: atom_id res chain seq x y z
N MET A 1 -27.38 4.58 16.57
CA MET A 1 -28.26 3.40 16.52
C MET A 1 -27.47 2.22 17.02
N SER A 2 -27.92 1.57 18.08
CA SER A 2 -27.32 0.33 18.55
C SER A 2 -27.57 -0.77 17.53
N ALA A 3 -26.54 -1.49 17.10
CA ALA A 3 -26.74 -2.72 16.38
C ALA A 3 -27.38 -3.73 17.34
N PRO A 4 -28.49 -4.39 16.99
CA PRO A 4 -29.00 -5.50 17.77
C PRO A 4 -28.02 -6.68 17.60
N GLY A 5 -27.55 -7.26 18.71
CA GLY A 5 -26.84 -8.52 18.70
C GLY A 5 -25.41 -8.56 19.22
N VAL A 6 -24.88 -7.52 19.81
CA VAL A 6 -23.65 -7.63 20.61
C VAL A 6 -24.09 -7.94 22.05
N GLY A 7 -23.94 -9.21 22.47
CA GLY A 7 -24.39 -9.69 23.78
C GLY A 7 -23.87 -8.84 24.94
N ASP A 8 -24.70 -8.31 25.63
CA ASP A 8 -25.09 -8.00 26.99
C ASP A 8 -24.04 -7.66 28.04
N ALA A 9 -22.92 -7.02 27.69
CA ALA A 9 -22.23 -6.23 28.69
C ALA A 9 -22.81 -4.81 28.62
N GLU A 10 -23.59 -4.42 29.64
CA GLU A 10 -24.03 -3.03 29.76
C GLU A 10 -22.81 -2.09 29.81
N PRO A 11 -22.80 -0.96 29.08
CA PRO A 11 -21.70 -0.03 29.16
C PRO A 11 -21.71 0.64 30.52
N HIS A 12 -20.61 0.51 31.25
CA HIS A 12 -20.42 1.25 32.50
C HIS A 12 -19.11 2.05 32.37
N PHE A 13 -19.21 3.27 31.86
CA PHE A 13 -18.02 4.09 31.70
C PHE A 13 -18.26 5.56 32.07
N LYS A 14 -17.22 6.22 32.50
CA LYS A 14 -17.17 7.65 32.75
C LYS A 14 -16.41 8.33 31.62
N VAL A 15 -17.00 9.36 31.04
CA VAL A 15 -16.31 10.27 30.14
C VAL A 15 -15.91 11.52 30.91
N THR A 16 -14.64 11.87 30.82
CA THR A 16 -14.09 13.13 31.34
C THR A 16 -13.78 14.00 30.13
N CYS A 17 -14.50 15.10 29.95
CA CYS A 17 -14.41 15.95 28.76
C CYS A 17 -13.09 16.72 28.67
N ASP A 18 -12.43 16.91 29.79
CA ASP A 18 -11.07 17.44 29.85
C ASP A 18 -10.36 16.82 31.06
N ILE A 19 -9.31 16.05 30.81
CA ILE A 19 -8.54 15.41 31.90
C ILE A 19 -7.83 16.44 32.78
N ALA A 20 -7.55 17.65 32.27
CA ALA A 20 -6.99 18.74 33.03
C ALA A 20 -8.03 19.39 33.96
N ASN A 21 -9.34 19.23 33.65
CA ASN A 21 -10.45 19.72 34.47
C ASN A 21 -11.53 18.62 34.65
N PRO A 22 -11.30 17.65 35.55
CA PRO A 22 -12.14 16.45 35.65
C PRO A 22 -13.55 16.68 36.21
N SER A 23 -13.91 17.92 36.63
CA SER A 23 -15.25 18.26 37.06
C SER A 23 -16.28 18.18 35.90
N ASN A 24 -15.84 18.41 34.65
CA ASN A 24 -16.67 18.25 33.47
C ASN A 24 -16.67 16.77 33.02
N SER A 25 -17.50 15.98 33.68
CA SER A 25 -17.58 14.54 33.41
C SER A 25 -18.99 14.03 33.55
N PHE A 26 -19.33 12.94 32.83
CA PHE A 26 -20.60 12.24 32.91
C PHE A 26 -20.43 10.74 32.87
N LYS A 27 -21.42 10.00 33.34
CA LYS A 27 -21.48 8.55 33.26
C LYS A 27 -22.36 8.10 32.12
N VAL A 28 -22.03 7.00 31.51
CA VAL A 28 -22.80 6.28 30.50
C VAL A 28 -23.08 4.89 31.03
N ASP A 29 -24.33 4.64 31.38
CA ASP A 29 -24.74 3.40 32.04
C ASP A 29 -25.75 2.58 31.21
N LYS A 30 -26.18 3.06 30.05
CA LYS A 30 -27.13 2.35 29.14
C LYS A 30 -26.64 2.29 27.70
N PRO A 31 -26.98 1.22 26.95
CA PRO A 31 -26.57 1.00 25.57
C PRO A 31 -27.11 2.10 24.73
N ASN A 32 -27.33 3.01 24.48
CA ASN A 32 -27.78 4.10 23.60
C ASN A 32 -27.75 5.49 24.27
N ASP A 33 -27.19 5.59 25.47
CA ASP A 33 -26.94 6.89 26.04
C ASP A 33 -25.95 7.64 25.14
N SER A 34 -26.27 8.85 24.80
CA SER A 34 -25.39 9.79 24.14
C SER A 34 -25.14 10.96 25.05
N ALA A 35 -23.91 11.40 25.10
CA ALA A 35 -23.55 12.58 25.85
C ALA A 35 -22.56 13.41 25.01
N ALA A 36 -22.52 14.70 25.26
CA ALA A 36 -21.67 15.63 24.56
C ALA A 36 -20.79 16.38 25.55
N CYS A 37 -19.55 16.50 25.24
CA CYS A 37 -18.65 17.44 25.90
C CYS A 37 -18.90 18.84 25.33
N ASN A 38 -19.25 19.78 26.23
CA ASN A 38 -19.43 21.17 25.86
C ASN A 38 -18.24 21.97 26.40
N TYR A 39 -17.69 22.84 25.58
CA TYR A 39 -16.53 23.67 25.89
C TYR A 39 -16.90 25.14 25.69
N ASP A 40 -16.59 25.96 26.71
CA ASP A 40 -16.89 27.39 26.67
C ASP A 40 -15.92 28.18 25.77
N ASN A 41 -14.70 27.65 25.62
CA ASN A 41 -13.67 28.29 24.84
C ASN A 41 -13.15 27.36 23.71
N PRO A 42 -12.75 27.92 22.57
CA PRO A 42 -12.00 27.15 21.58
C PRO A 42 -10.66 26.67 22.14
N GLY A 43 -10.27 25.42 21.87
CA GLY A 43 -9.00 24.86 22.35
C GLY A 43 -8.89 23.37 22.04
N GLU A 44 -7.72 22.81 22.34
CA GLU A 44 -7.51 21.36 22.32
C GLU A 44 -7.78 20.82 23.74
N TYR A 45 -8.64 19.81 23.80
CA TYR A 45 -9.01 19.15 25.04
C TYR A 45 -8.70 17.65 24.95
N THR A 46 -8.20 17.08 26.05
CA THR A 46 -7.96 15.63 26.12
C THR A 46 -9.12 14.96 26.81
N ILE A 47 -9.85 14.13 26.08
CA ILE A 47 -10.97 13.36 26.58
C ILE A 47 -10.47 12.06 27.17
N GLY A 48 -10.77 11.83 28.44
CA GLY A 48 -10.51 10.56 29.12
C GLY A 48 -11.76 9.71 29.19
N ILE A 49 -11.64 8.41 28.91
CA ILE A 49 -12.73 7.46 29.07
C ILE A 49 -12.27 6.33 29.97
N GLN A 50 -13.02 6.08 31.07
CA GLN A 50 -12.68 5.10 32.07
C GLN A 50 -13.85 4.16 32.35
N GLY A 51 -13.63 2.86 32.26
CA GLY A 51 -14.63 1.83 32.47
C GLY A 51 -14.66 0.83 31.35
N THR A 52 -15.74 0.04 31.27
CA THR A 52 -15.92 -0.97 30.21
C THR A 52 -16.72 -0.40 29.04
N ILE A 53 -16.10 -0.33 27.88
CA ILE A 53 -16.68 0.22 26.66
C ILE A 53 -16.73 -0.87 25.59
N PRO A 54 -17.85 -1.54 25.41
CA PRO A 54 -17.95 -2.59 24.40
C PRO A 54 -17.90 -2.03 22.96
N ARG A 55 -18.44 -0.84 22.76
CA ARG A 55 -18.46 -0.11 21.49
C ARG A 55 -18.47 1.39 21.76
N LEU A 56 -17.68 2.12 21.00
CA LEU A 56 -17.68 3.58 20.97
C LEU A 56 -17.88 4.03 19.53
N GLN A 57 -18.80 4.99 19.35
CA GLN A 57 -19.00 5.65 18.07
C GLN A 57 -18.87 7.15 18.30
N LEU A 58 -17.83 7.74 17.75
CA LEU A 58 -17.56 9.15 17.87
C LEU A 58 -18.26 9.88 16.72
N GLY A 59 -19.23 10.73 17.01
CA GLY A 59 -19.73 11.70 16.05
C GLY A 59 -21.04 11.42 15.33
N PHE A 60 -21.87 10.46 15.71
CA PHE A 60 -23.18 10.30 15.12
C PHE A 60 -24.30 10.59 16.13
N SER A 61 -24.79 11.82 16.16
CA SER A 61 -26.03 12.21 16.89
C SER A 61 -26.86 13.09 15.99
N GLY A 62 -27.96 12.51 15.47
CA GLY A 62 -29.18 13.26 15.10
C GLY A 62 -29.03 14.40 14.10
N GLY A 63 -28.36 14.19 12.94
CA GLY A 63 -28.55 15.10 11.79
C GLY A 63 -27.73 16.39 11.81
N ARG A 64 -26.76 16.55 12.69
CA ARG A 64 -25.78 17.64 12.62
C ARG A 64 -24.44 17.10 12.21
N PRO A 65 -23.80 17.59 11.12
CA PRO A 65 -22.43 17.29 10.79
C PRO A 65 -21.54 18.04 11.80
N GLN A 66 -21.25 17.46 12.93
CA GLN A 66 -20.44 18.14 13.94
C GLN A 66 -19.65 17.13 14.74
N THR A 67 -18.38 17.41 14.90
CA THR A 67 -17.45 16.93 15.90
C THR A 67 -16.47 15.85 15.50
N THR A 68 -16.72 15.01 14.50
CA THR A 68 -15.68 14.06 14.06
C THR A 68 -14.48 14.75 13.46
N ASP A 69 -14.67 15.88 12.78
CA ASP A 69 -13.57 16.70 12.26
C ASP A 69 -12.73 17.35 13.35
N ALA A 70 -13.30 17.51 14.56
CA ALA A 70 -12.61 18.03 15.73
C ALA A 70 -11.74 16.97 16.43
N LEU A 71 -11.91 15.68 16.14
CA LEU A 71 -11.04 14.64 16.67
C LEU A 71 -9.69 14.66 15.95
N LEU A 72 -8.64 15.05 16.67
CA LEU A 72 -7.32 15.22 16.07
C LEU A 72 -6.44 13.99 16.26
N ARG A 73 -6.52 13.34 17.44
CA ARG A 73 -5.63 12.21 17.73
C ARG A 73 -6.15 11.26 18.80
N VAL A 74 -5.62 10.06 18.77
CA VAL A 74 -5.71 9.07 19.85
C VAL A 74 -4.32 8.95 20.48
N ASP A 75 -4.23 9.23 21.77
CA ASP A 75 -2.96 9.19 22.51
C ASP A 75 -2.71 7.82 23.15
N SER A 76 -3.76 7.09 23.51
CA SER A 76 -3.67 5.75 24.11
C SER A 76 -5.00 4.99 23.97
N TRP A 77 -4.90 3.71 23.66
CA TRP A 77 -6.04 2.78 23.67
C TRP A 77 -6.39 2.24 25.06
N GLY A 78 -5.49 2.40 26.02
CA GLY A 78 -5.65 1.84 27.36
C GLY A 78 -5.74 0.30 27.36
N THR A 79 -6.48 -0.24 28.32
CA THR A 79 -6.66 -1.69 28.53
C THR A 79 -8.07 -2.15 28.24
N ASN A 80 -8.88 -1.36 27.51
CA ASN A 80 -10.26 -1.68 27.23
C ASN A 80 -10.39 -2.88 26.29
N GLN A 81 -11.30 -3.77 26.62
CA GLN A 81 -11.65 -4.92 25.78
C GLN A 81 -12.82 -4.55 24.86
N TRP A 82 -12.47 -4.21 23.63
CA TRP A 82 -13.45 -3.84 22.63
C TRP A 82 -14.21 -5.06 22.10
N ARG A 83 -15.49 -4.91 21.82
CA ARG A 83 -16.31 -5.93 21.13
C ARG A 83 -16.66 -5.54 19.71
N SER A 84 -16.69 -4.27 19.41
CA SER A 84 -16.91 -3.72 18.07
C SER A 84 -16.21 -2.38 17.95
N MET A 85 -15.59 -2.16 16.79
CA MET A 85 -15.04 -0.85 16.41
C MET A 85 -15.76 -0.26 15.19
N GLU A 86 -16.93 -0.77 14.89
CA GLU A 86 -17.73 -0.31 13.76
C GLU A 86 -18.02 1.18 13.83
N GLY A 87 -17.62 1.92 12.80
CA GLY A 87 -17.82 3.35 12.65
C GLY A 87 -17.14 4.22 13.71
N MET A 88 -16.16 3.71 14.48
CA MET A 88 -15.58 4.45 15.61
C MET A 88 -15.05 5.82 15.20
N PHE A 89 -14.33 5.93 14.10
CA PHE A 89 -13.76 7.16 13.56
C PHE A 89 -14.39 7.56 12.22
N GLN A 90 -15.60 7.12 11.96
CA GLN A 90 -16.31 7.46 10.73
C GLN A 90 -16.40 8.97 10.57
N ARG A 91 -15.90 9.50 9.43
CA ARG A 91 -15.80 10.93 9.10
C ARG A 91 -14.89 11.75 10.01
N ALA A 92 -14.03 11.12 10.79
CA ALA A 92 -13.00 11.82 11.55
C ALA A 92 -11.84 12.21 10.59
N THR A 93 -12.03 13.27 9.82
CA THR A 93 -11.15 13.65 8.70
C THR A 93 -9.69 13.86 9.09
N ASN A 94 -9.46 14.31 10.34
CA ASN A 94 -8.14 14.71 10.83
C ASN A 94 -7.55 13.73 11.86
N VAL A 95 -8.23 12.62 12.17
CA VAL A 95 -7.76 11.70 13.20
C VAL A 95 -6.42 11.09 12.85
N GLN A 96 -5.50 11.09 13.83
CA GLN A 96 -4.21 10.42 13.77
C GLN A 96 -3.95 9.68 15.09
N PHE A 97 -3.07 8.70 15.07
CA PHE A 97 -2.63 8.01 16.27
C PHE A 97 -1.21 8.45 16.61
N THR A 98 -0.95 8.71 17.89
CA THR A 98 0.42 8.99 18.31
C THR A 98 1.27 7.72 18.25
N PRO A 99 2.59 7.81 18.10
CA PRO A 99 3.47 6.64 18.16
C PRO A 99 3.38 5.84 19.47
N TYR A 100 2.80 6.45 20.50
CA TYR A 100 2.62 5.85 21.83
C TYR A 100 1.21 5.29 22.06
N ALA A 101 0.30 5.47 21.10
CA ALA A 101 -1.07 4.98 21.24
C ALA A 101 -1.13 3.45 21.44
N GLY A 102 -0.15 2.74 20.88
CA GLY A 102 -0.14 1.28 20.87
C GLY A 102 -1.19 0.69 19.97
N ALA A 103 -1.53 -0.58 20.17
CA ALA A 103 -2.61 -1.27 19.48
C ALA A 103 -3.79 -1.50 20.43
N PRO A 104 -5.04 -1.36 19.96
CA PRO A 104 -6.21 -1.74 20.75
C PRO A 104 -6.27 -3.26 20.95
N ASP A 105 -6.87 -3.71 22.05
CA ASP A 105 -7.21 -5.12 22.23
C ASP A 105 -8.41 -5.49 21.34
N LEU A 106 -8.15 -6.13 20.21
CA LEU A 106 -9.16 -6.58 19.24
C LEU A 106 -9.61 -8.04 19.42
N ASN A 107 -9.16 -8.74 20.45
CA ASN A 107 -9.42 -10.18 20.60
C ASN A 107 -10.90 -10.56 20.63
N GLN A 108 -11.79 -9.64 21.00
CA GLN A 108 -13.23 -9.83 20.99
C GLN A 108 -13.95 -9.05 19.87
N VAL A 109 -13.22 -8.29 19.05
CA VAL A 109 -13.78 -7.49 17.97
C VAL A 109 -14.13 -8.37 16.78
N ARG A 110 -15.39 -8.35 16.37
CA ARG A 110 -15.89 -9.05 15.19
C ARG A 110 -16.07 -8.12 14.00
N SER A 111 -16.27 -6.83 14.24
CA SER A 111 -16.49 -5.84 13.19
C SER A 111 -15.64 -4.59 13.41
N THR A 112 -14.89 -4.25 12.37
CA THR A 112 -14.22 -2.96 12.17
C THR A 112 -14.85 -2.19 11.01
N ALA A 113 -16.08 -2.60 10.61
CA ALA A 113 -16.76 -2.02 9.47
C ALA A 113 -16.89 -0.48 9.61
N TYR A 114 -16.59 0.23 8.53
CA TYR A 114 -16.66 1.70 8.42
C TYR A 114 -15.83 2.45 9.47
N MET A 115 -14.86 1.80 10.12
CA MET A 115 -14.12 2.40 11.23
C MET A 115 -13.46 3.73 10.85
N PHE A 116 -12.87 3.82 9.67
CA PHE A 116 -12.22 5.02 9.12
C PHE A 116 -12.92 5.55 7.85
N ASP A 117 -14.18 5.19 7.63
CA ASP A 117 -14.94 5.69 6.48
C ASP A 117 -14.98 7.23 6.48
N GLY A 118 -14.42 7.84 5.43
CA GLY A 118 -14.33 9.30 5.31
C GLY A 118 -13.26 9.96 6.17
N ALA A 119 -12.38 9.21 6.81
CA ALA A 119 -11.20 9.74 7.50
C ALA A 119 -10.11 10.13 6.47
N THR A 120 -10.33 11.23 5.76
CA THR A 120 -9.61 11.57 4.51
C THR A 120 -8.11 11.78 4.67
N HIS A 121 -7.63 12.16 5.85
CA HIS A 121 -6.21 12.39 6.14
C HIS A 121 -5.59 11.31 7.03
N PHE A 122 -6.34 10.25 7.36
CA PHE A 122 -5.83 9.16 8.18
C PHE A 122 -4.73 8.38 7.45
N ASP A 123 -3.54 8.32 8.05
CA ASP A 123 -2.40 7.54 7.55
C ASP A 123 -1.49 7.11 8.72
N SER A 124 -2.09 6.74 9.84
CA SER A 124 -1.33 6.28 11.01
C SER A 124 -0.94 4.81 10.89
N ASP A 125 0.19 4.46 11.52
CA ASP A 125 0.66 3.07 11.58
C ASP A 125 -0.29 2.20 12.43
N ILE A 126 -0.84 1.19 11.78
CA ILE A 126 -1.75 0.19 12.38
C ILE A 126 -1.29 -1.25 12.09
N ALA A 127 -0.05 -1.42 11.64
CA ALA A 127 0.52 -2.72 11.28
C ALA A 127 0.49 -3.74 12.44
N ALA A 128 0.65 -3.25 13.67
CA ALA A 128 0.68 -4.09 14.88
C ALA A 128 -0.71 -4.55 15.36
N TRP A 129 -1.79 -4.20 14.68
CA TRP A 129 -3.13 -4.60 15.11
C TRP A 129 -3.38 -6.09 14.90
N ASN A 130 -3.87 -6.76 15.93
CA ASN A 130 -4.24 -8.19 15.84
C ASN A 130 -5.67 -8.35 15.32
N THR A 131 -5.80 -8.67 14.04
CA THR A 131 -7.09 -8.77 13.34
C THR A 131 -7.70 -10.17 13.31
N ASN A 132 -7.06 -11.13 13.95
CA ASN A 132 -7.44 -12.56 13.87
C ASN A 132 -8.90 -12.88 14.26
N SER A 133 -9.54 -12.02 15.04
CA SER A 133 -10.93 -12.20 15.48
C SER A 133 -11.95 -11.51 14.59
N VAL A 134 -11.50 -10.69 13.64
CA VAL A 134 -12.37 -9.84 12.82
C VAL A 134 -13.02 -10.67 11.71
N THR A 135 -14.33 -10.50 11.55
CA THR A 135 -15.12 -11.17 10.51
C THR A 135 -15.67 -10.18 9.47
N SER A 136 -15.78 -8.90 9.80
CA SER A 136 -16.20 -7.86 8.86
C SER A 136 -15.24 -6.67 8.88
N MET A 137 -14.71 -6.34 7.71
CA MET A 137 -13.90 -5.15 7.42
C MET A 137 -14.59 -4.25 6.38
N ALA A 138 -15.91 -4.40 6.21
CA ALA A 138 -16.68 -3.66 5.22
C ALA A 138 -16.50 -2.15 5.35
N GLY A 139 -16.14 -1.47 4.27
CA GLY A 139 -15.97 -0.01 4.23
C GLY A 139 -14.94 0.56 5.20
N MET A 140 -14.05 -0.26 5.78
CA MET A 140 -13.16 0.18 6.87
C MET A 140 -12.35 1.42 6.50
N PHE A 141 -11.86 1.52 5.28
CA PHE A 141 -11.10 2.66 4.76
C PHE A 141 -11.79 3.35 3.57
N ASN A 142 -13.11 3.20 3.46
CA ASN A 142 -13.86 3.87 2.40
C ASN A 142 -13.63 5.38 2.48
N LYS A 143 -13.19 6.00 1.38
CA LYS A 143 -12.84 7.43 1.30
C LYS A 143 -11.71 7.89 2.23
N ALA A 144 -10.93 6.99 2.80
CA ALA A 144 -9.70 7.34 3.52
C ALA A 144 -8.61 7.67 2.50
N GLN A 145 -8.64 8.86 1.92
CA GLN A 145 -7.89 9.22 0.71
C GLN A 145 -6.38 9.20 0.88
N ALA A 146 -5.88 9.42 2.10
CA ALA A 146 -4.44 9.44 2.40
C ALA A 146 -3.91 8.10 2.89
N PHE A 147 -4.78 7.13 3.18
CA PHE A 147 -4.37 5.87 3.81
C PHE A 147 -3.54 5.00 2.86
N ASN A 148 -2.31 4.71 3.27
CA ASN A 148 -1.43 3.74 2.62
C ASN A 148 -0.51 3.03 3.65
N GLY A 149 -1.04 2.75 4.84
CA GLY A 149 -0.31 2.03 5.88
C GLY A 149 -0.02 0.57 5.52
N ASP A 150 1.07 0.02 6.05
CA ASP A 150 1.38 -1.41 5.89
C ASP A 150 0.42 -2.26 6.72
N ILE A 151 -0.42 -3.00 6.02
CA ILE A 151 -1.40 -3.95 6.58
C ILE A 151 -1.18 -5.37 6.03
N SER A 152 -0.02 -5.63 5.42
CA SER A 152 0.33 -6.94 4.84
C SER A 152 0.35 -8.07 5.88
N GLY A 153 0.65 -7.72 7.14
CA GLY A 153 0.69 -8.65 8.27
C GLY A 153 -0.65 -8.95 8.92
N TRP A 154 -1.74 -8.38 8.48
CA TRP A 154 -3.05 -8.63 9.07
C TRP A 154 -3.54 -10.06 8.80
N ASP A 155 -4.08 -10.72 9.83
CA ASP A 155 -4.75 -12.00 9.70
C ASP A 155 -6.19 -11.77 9.22
N THR A 156 -6.45 -12.12 7.96
CA THR A 156 -7.77 -11.99 7.32
C THR A 156 -8.51 -13.32 7.21
N SER A 157 -7.94 -14.40 7.75
CA SER A 157 -8.46 -15.78 7.59
C SER A 157 -9.87 -16.01 8.14
N ASN A 158 -10.40 -15.09 8.94
CA ASN A 158 -11.77 -15.13 9.46
C ASN A 158 -12.71 -14.11 8.83
N VAL A 159 -12.22 -13.29 7.91
CA VAL A 159 -13.02 -12.23 7.29
C VAL A 159 -13.96 -12.80 6.23
N THR A 160 -15.23 -12.40 6.30
CA THR A 160 -16.28 -12.79 5.35
C THR A 160 -16.79 -11.62 4.52
N GLU A 161 -16.63 -10.38 5.01
CA GLU A 161 -17.16 -9.17 4.41
C GLU A 161 -16.05 -8.12 4.21
N MET A 162 -15.77 -7.77 2.95
CA MET A 162 -14.78 -6.76 2.56
C MET A 162 -15.36 -5.72 1.58
N HIS A 163 -16.70 -5.64 1.45
CA HIS A 163 -17.29 -4.69 0.51
C HIS A 163 -16.88 -3.26 0.82
N SER A 164 -16.55 -2.49 -0.22
CA SER A 164 -16.11 -1.09 -0.15
C SER A 164 -14.91 -0.82 0.76
N MET A 165 -14.12 -1.83 1.14
CA MET A 165 -13.07 -1.66 2.16
C MET A 165 -12.08 -0.53 1.84
N PHE A 166 -11.68 -0.39 0.58
CA PHE A 166 -10.78 0.65 0.09
C PHE A 166 -11.42 1.53 -0.99
N ALA A 167 -12.77 1.56 -1.05
CA ALA A 167 -13.43 2.38 -2.05
C ALA A 167 -13.03 3.86 -1.88
N HIS A 168 -12.56 4.48 -2.97
CA HIS A 168 -12.05 5.85 -3.02
C HIS A 168 -10.87 6.16 -2.05
N ALA A 169 -10.16 5.14 -1.57
CA ALA A 169 -8.88 5.28 -0.89
C ALA A 169 -7.77 5.52 -1.94
N LYS A 170 -7.62 6.76 -2.38
CA LYS A 170 -6.87 7.12 -3.60
C LYS A 170 -5.42 6.71 -3.60
N THR A 171 -4.72 6.86 -2.47
CA THR A 171 -3.29 6.57 -2.34
C THR A 171 -2.98 5.13 -1.97
N PHE A 172 -4.02 4.30 -1.75
CA PHE A 172 -3.84 2.94 -1.28
C PHE A 172 -3.14 2.08 -2.33
N SER A 173 -1.94 1.61 -2.00
CA SER A 173 -1.11 0.75 -2.84
C SER A 173 -0.28 -0.27 -2.02
N ALA A 174 -0.63 -0.47 -0.74
CA ALA A 174 0.04 -1.46 0.11
C ALA A 174 -0.17 -2.89 -0.40
N ASP A 175 0.87 -3.72 -0.29
CA ASP A 175 0.85 -5.11 -0.77
C ASP A 175 0.00 -6.00 0.14
N ILE A 176 -1.16 -6.36 -0.34
CA ILE A 176 -2.13 -7.25 0.32
C ILE A 176 -2.26 -8.61 -0.39
N SER A 177 -1.35 -8.94 -1.29
CA SER A 177 -1.38 -10.18 -2.08
C SER A 177 -1.28 -11.46 -1.23
N SER A 178 -0.79 -11.34 0.01
CA SER A 178 -0.65 -12.44 0.98
C SER A 178 -1.89 -12.71 1.82
N TRP A 179 -2.93 -11.89 1.73
CA TRP A 179 -4.13 -12.07 2.54
C TRP A 179 -4.86 -13.38 2.26
N ASP A 180 -5.32 -14.05 3.31
CA ASP A 180 -6.23 -15.20 3.17
C ASP A 180 -7.67 -14.70 2.95
N THR A 181 -8.14 -14.85 1.71
CA THR A 181 -9.49 -14.45 1.30
C THR A 181 -10.45 -15.65 1.17
N SER A 182 -10.06 -16.82 1.66
CA SER A 182 -10.78 -18.07 1.44
C SER A 182 -12.20 -18.10 2.01
N LYS A 183 -12.52 -17.24 2.98
CA LYS A 183 -13.86 -17.13 3.59
C LYS A 183 -14.62 -15.89 3.11
N VAL A 184 -14.00 -14.99 2.34
CA VAL A 184 -14.65 -13.75 1.91
C VAL A 184 -15.76 -14.04 0.90
N GLN A 185 -16.95 -13.52 1.19
CA GLN A 185 -18.15 -13.72 0.39
C GLN A 185 -18.55 -12.48 -0.42
N ASP A 186 -18.24 -11.29 0.09
CA ASP A 186 -18.61 -10.02 -0.53
C ASP A 186 -17.40 -9.09 -0.64
N MET A 187 -16.99 -8.80 -1.89
CA MET A 187 -15.97 -7.81 -2.25
C MET A 187 -16.55 -6.69 -3.12
N THR A 188 -17.86 -6.46 -3.07
CA THR A 188 -18.51 -5.41 -3.85
C THR A 188 -17.82 -4.07 -3.65
N ALA A 189 -17.42 -3.40 -4.73
CA ALA A 189 -16.76 -2.08 -4.73
C ALA A 189 -15.50 -1.99 -3.85
N MET A 190 -14.79 -3.09 -3.60
CA MET A 190 -13.68 -3.11 -2.65
C MET A 190 -12.59 -2.09 -2.99
N PHE A 191 -12.28 -1.90 -4.27
CA PHE A 191 -11.26 -0.96 -4.76
C PHE A 191 -11.83 0.09 -5.72
N ASP A 192 -13.15 0.30 -5.71
CA ASP A 192 -13.78 1.31 -6.58
C ASP A 192 -13.16 2.69 -6.32
N GLY A 193 -12.59 3.32 -7.38
CA GLY A 193 -11.96 4.63 -7.28
C GLY A 193 -10.65 4.68 -6.49
N ALA A 194 -10.03 3.55 -6.17
CA ALA A 194 -8.69 3.47 -5.57
C ALA A 194 -7.63 3.67 -6.67
N THR A 195 -7.30 4.93 -6.99
CA THR A 195 -6.56 5.30 -8.22
C THR A 195 -5.09 4.88 -8.23
N ASP A 196 -4.47 4.67 -7.08
CA ASP A 196 -3.07 4.24 -6.99
C ASP A 196 -2.94 2.73 -6.73
N PHE A 197 -4.09 2.01 -6.66
CA PHE A 197 -4.10 0.58 -6.43
C PHE A 197 -3.70 -0.20 -7.69
N ASP A 198 -2.52 -0.81 -7.68
CA ASP A 198 -2.01 -1.65 -8.77
C ASP A 198 -1.30 -2.90 -8.24
N ILE A 199 -2.02 -3.74 -7.50
CA ILE A 199 -1.49 -4.96 -6.88
C ILE A 199 -2.03 -6.20 -7.59
N ASN A 200 -1.14 -7.15 -7.85
CA ASN A 200 -1.51 -8.45 -8.41
C ASN A 200 -2.12 -9.35 -7.33
N LEU A 201 -3.40 -9.66 -7.46
CA LEU A 201 -4.16 -10.47 -6.51
C LEU A 201 -4.36 -11.92 -7.00
N ARG A 202 -3.52 -12.40 -7.91
CA ARG A 202 -3.58 -13.75 -8.50
C ARG A 202 -3.68 -14.87 -7.48
N THR A 203 -3.05 -14.69 -6.32
CA THR A 203 -2.96 -15.69 -5.25
C THR A 203 -4.18 -15.75 -4.35
N TRP A 204 -5.09 -14.80 -4.45
CA TRP A 204 -6.28 -14.79 -3.61
C TRP A 204 -7.20 -15.98 -3.88
N ASN A 205 -7.66 -16.60 -2.80
CA ASN A 205 -8.64 -17.69 -2.88
C ASN A 205 -10.05 -17.11 -2.90
N VAL A 206 -10.68 -17.12 -4.07
CA VAL A 206 -12.04 -16.60 -4.27
C VAL A 206 -13.13 -17.67 -4.17
N GLY A 207 -12.83 -18.85 -3.61
CA GLY A 207 -13.74 -19.99 -3.58
C GLY A 207 -15.07 -19.75 -2.87
N SER A 208 -15.11 -18.83 -1.91
CA SER A 208 -16.33 -18.45 -1.18
C SER A 208 -17.00 -17.18 -1.74
N LEU A 209 -16.39 -16.52 -2.74
CA LEU A 209 -16.85 -15.25 -3.25
C LEU A 209 -18.17 -15.37 -4.00
N THR A 210 -19.14 -14.57 -3.64
CA THR A 210 -20.48 -14.53 -4.26
C THR A 210 -20.78 -13.18 -4.92
N LYS A 211 -20.09 -12.11 -4.49
CA LYS A 211 -20.30 -10.75 -4.99
C LYS A 211 -18.95 -10.05 -5.21
N ALA A 212 -18.77 -9.53 -6.44
CA ALA A 212 -17.60 -8.75 -6.85
C ALA A 212 -17.99 -7.61 -7.80
N ASN A 213 -19.24 -7.14 -7.71
CA ASN A 213 -19.71 -6.02 -8.53
C ASN A 213 -18.90 -4.77 -8.19
N ASN A 214 -18.48 -4.03 -9.21
CA ASN A 214 -17.71 -2.79 -9.05
C ASN A 214 -16.37 -2.95 -8.31
N ILE A 215 -15.87 -4.19 -8.13
CA ILE A 215 -14.71 -4.46 -7.26
C ILE A 215 -13.48 -3.64 -7.67
N PHE A 216 -13.27 -3.39 -8.97
CA PHE A 216 -12.13 -2.67 -9.52
C PHE A 216 -12.54 -1.43 -10.33
N ASP A 217 -13.79 -0.99 -10.28
CA ASP A 217 -14.26 0.15 -11.05
C ASP A 217 -13.38 1.38 -10.76
N HIS A 218 -12.90 2.06 -11.81
CA HIS A 218 -12.09 3.27 -11.72
C HIS A 218 -10.83 3.13 -10.82
N SER A 219 -10.37 1.90 -10.56
CA SER A 219 -9.11 1.66 -9.84
C SER A 219 -7.90 1.93 -10.72
N GLY A 220 -6.71 2.06 -10.10
CA GLY A 220 -5.43 2.19 -10.81
C GLY A 220 -4.87 0.87 -11.35
N LEU A 221 -5.66 -0.21 -11.34
CA LEU A 221 -5.18 -1.54 -11.69
C LEU A 221 -4.72 -1.59 -13.15
N SER A 222 -3.44 -1.88 -13.35
CA SER A 222 -2.85 -2.00 -14.68
C SER A 222 -3.43 -3.19 -15.45
N PRO A 223 -3.44 -3.15 -16.81
CA PRO A 223 -3.95 -4.25 -17.63
C PRO A 223 -3.32 -5.59 -17.28
N ILE A 224 -2.04 -5.60 -16.90
CA ILE A 224 -1.33 -6.81 -16.54
C ILE A 224 -1.76 -7.37 -15.19
N ASN A 225 -1.85 -6.52 -14.16
CA ASN A 225 -2.24 -6.96 -12.83
C ASN A 225 -3.71 -7.40 -12.81
N TYR A 226 -4.57 -6.69 -13.55
CA TYR A 226 -5.96 -7.09 -13.73
C TYR A 226 -6.09 -8.47 -14.40
N SER A 227 -5.45 -8.65 -15.57
CA SER A 227 -5.53 -9.92 -16.30
C SER A 227 -4.90 -11.07 -15.51
N SER A 228 -3.76 -10.82 -14.83
CA SER A 228 -3.09 -11.82 -13.99
C SER A 228 -3.96 -12.23 -12.80
N THR A 229 -4.62 -11.28 -12.17
CA THR A 229 -5.56 -11.51 -11.08
C THR A 229 -6.69 -12.43 -11.53
N LEU A 230 -7.36 -12.11 -12.63
CA LEU A 230 -8.47 -12.91 -13.16
C LEU A 230 -8.03 -14.29 -13.64
N ASP A 231 -6.86 -14.40 -14.27
CA ASP A 231 -6.28 -15.69 -14.69
C ASP A 231 -6.04 -16.59 -13.48
N GLY A 232 -5.46 -16.07 -12.40
CA GLY A 232 -5.26 -16.83 -11.18
C GLY A 232 -6.56 -17.27 -10.53
N TRP A 233 -7.54 -16.38 -10.46
CA TRP A 233 -8.82 -16.66 -9.84
C TRP A 233 -9.61 -17.73 -10.60
N VAL A 234 -9.71 -17.62 -11.95
CA VAL A 234 -10.50 -18.54 -12.76
C VAL A 234 -9.89 -19.93 -12.86
N ARG A 235 -8.56 -20.05 -12.80
CA ARG A 235 -7.86 -21.35 -12.82
C ARG A 235 -7.89 -22.07 -11.49
N SER A 236 -8.27 -21.41 -10.41
CA SER A 236 -8.46 -22.08 -9.13
C SER A 236 -9.54 -23.17 -9.23
N GLU A 237 -9.26 -24.35 -8.69
CA GLU A 237 -10.24 -25.44 -8.62
C GLU A 237 -11.51 -25.02 -7.85
N LYS A 238 -11.34 -24.10 -6.90
CA LYS A 238 -12.44 -23.54 -6.07
C LYS A 238 -13.10 -22.31 -6.67
N ALA A 239 -12.74 -21.91 -7.89
CA ALA A 239 -13.33 -20.72 -8.51
C ALA A 239 -14.85 -20.80 -8.59
N PRO A 240 -15.59 -19.77 -8.14
CA PRO A 240 -17.06 -19.80 -8.10
C PRO A 240 -17.65 -19.85 -9.50
N ARG A 241 -18.96 -20.10 -9.60
CA ARG A 241 -19.74 -19.97 -10.83
C ARG A 241 -20.57 -18.70 -10.79
N ASN A 242 -20.89 -18.16 -11.98
CA ASN A 242 -21.81 -17.01 -12.17
C ASN A 242 -21.38 -15.75 -11.40
N LEU A 243 -20.07 -15.47 -11.36
CA LEU A 243 -19.53 -14.29 -10.72
C LEU A 243 -19.57 -13.09 -11.68
N THR A 244 -20.02 -11.93 -11.19
CA THR A 244 -19.91 -10.66 -11.91
C THR A 244 -18.74 -9.87 -11.36
N ILE A 245 -17.78 -9.53 -12.22
CA ILE A 245 -16.61 -8.71 -11.90
C ILE A 245 -16.83 -7.31 -12.47
N GLY A 246 -16.96 -6.30 -11.62
CA GLY A 246 -16.95 -4.90 -12.01
C GLY A 246 -15.53 -4.39 -12.14
N ALA A 247 -15.21 -3.74 -13.24
CA ALA A 247 -13.91 -3.17 -13.57
C ALA A 247 -14.04 -2.02 -14.59
N GLU A 248 -15.05 -1.16 -14.41
CA GLU A 248 -15.28 -0.03 -15.30
C GLU A 248 -14.02 0.87 -15.35
N GLY A 249 -13.57 1.20 -16.56
CA GLY A 249 -12.36 1.98 -16.79
C GLY A 249 -11.05 1.19 -16.72
N VAL A 250 -11.08 -0.09 -16.31
CA VAL A 250 -9.90 -0.97 -16.26
C VAL A 250 -9.80 -1.79 -17.54
N TYR A 251 -8.63 -1.82 -18.15
CA TYR A 251 -8.35 -2.57 -19.38
C TYR A 251 -7.71 -3.92 -19.05
N TRP A 252 -7.92 -4.91 -19.92
CA TRP A 252 -7.20 -6.18 -19.85
C TRP A 252 -6.06 -6.26 -20.87
N CYS A 253 -5.06 -7.09 -20.59
CA CYS A 253 -3.90 -7.30 -21.44
C CYS A 253 -4.25 -8.23 -22.62
N PRO A 254 -4.10 -7.82 -23.88
CA PRO A 254 -4.41 -8.64 -25.05
C PRO A 254 -3.31 -9.69 -25.30
N HIS A 255 -3.38 -10.81 -24.61
CA HIS A 255 -2.41 -11.90 -24.73
C HIS A 255 -3.14 -13.25 -24.88
N PRO A 256 -2.59 -14.21 -25.69
CA PRO A 256 -3.21 -15.53 -25.89
C PRO A 256 -3.50 -16.32 -24.62
N SER A 257 -2.64 -16.23 -23.57
CA SER A 257 -2.93 -16.92 -22.30
C SER A 257 -4.14 -16.37 -21.58
N PHE A 258 -4.42 -15.07 -21.73
CA PHE A 258 -5.65 -14.48 -21.18
C PHE A 258 -6.90 -14.85 -22.00
N ASP A 259 -6.75 -15.19 -23.28
CA ASP A 259 -7.85 -15.74 -24.09
C ASP A 259 -8.31 -17.11 -23.54
N GLU A 260 -7.39 -17.94 -23.06
CA GLU A 260 -7.75 -19.17 -22.35
C GLU A 260 -8.50 -18.85 -21.05
N ALA A 261 -8.03 -17.88 -20.26
CA ALA A 261 -8.71 -17.46 -19.03
C ALA A 261 -10.12 -16.93 -19.33
N LYS A 262 -10.29 -16.16 -20.40
CA LYS A 262 -11.64 -15.68 -20.85
C LYS A 262 -12.56 -16.86 -21.21
N THR A 263 -12.03 -17.88 -21.85
CA THR A 263 -12.80 -19.08 -22.17
C THR A 263 -13.26 -19.79 -20.88
N LEU A 264 -12.35 -19.98 -19.91
CA LEU A 264 -12.67 -20.57 -18.61
C LEU A 264 -13.70 -19.72 -17.84
N MET A 265 -13.58 -18.39 -17.86
CA MET A 265 -14.55 -17.49 -17.24
C MET A 265 -15.94 -17.66 -17.84
N ASN A 266 -16.04 -17.72 -19.18
CA ASN A 266 -17.30 -17.95 -19.88
C ASN A 266 -17.93 -19.32 -19.53
N GLU A 267 -17.12 -20.39 -19.47
CA GLU A 267 -17.56 -21.73 -19.06
C GLU A 267 -18.07 -21.77 -17.63
N ARG A 268 -17.54 -20.90 -16.77
CA ARG A 268 -18.00 -20.73 -15.39
C ARG A 268 -19.17 -19.76 -15.25
N GLY A 269 -19.59 -19.11 -16.32
CA GLY A 269 -20.67 -18.10 -16.32
C GLY A 269 -20.25 -16.78 -15.71
N TRP A 270 -18.95 -16.42 -15.73
CA TRP A 270 -18.49 -15.12 -15.24
C TRP A 270 -18.83 -14.01 -16.24
N VAL A 271 -19.24 -12.87 -15.70
CA VAL A 271 -19.47 -11.64 -16.45
C VAL A 271 -18.43 -10.61 -16.03
N ARG A 272 -17.81 -9.93 -16.97
CA ARG A 272 -16.83 -8.86 -16.74
C ARG A 272 -17.38 -7.55 -17.33
N ASN A 273 -17.37 -6.50 -16.52
CA ASN A 273 -17.73 -5.15 -16.92
C ASN A 273 -16.44 -4.30 -16.93
N ASP A 274 -15.55 -4.56 -17.89
CA ASP A 274 -14.27 -3.88 -18.06
C ASP A 274 -14.24 -3.00 -19.31
N ALA A 275 -13.18 -2.18 -19.46
CA ALA A 275 -13.02 -1.26 -20.59
C ALA A 275 -12.55 -1.95 -21.89
N GLY A 276 -12.38 -3.27 -21.88
CA GLY A 276 -11.93 -4.03 -23.04
C GLY A 276 -10.42 -4.24 -23.07
N ALA A 277 -9.88 -4.55 -24.25
CA ALA A 277 -8.44 -4.76 -24.43
C ALA A 277 -7.68 -3.43 -24.38
N ALA A 278 -6.51 -3.43 -23.73
CA ALA A 278 -5.57 -2.32 -23.89
C ALA A 278 -5.10 -2.22 -25.35
N SER A 279 -4.95 -1.00 -25.87
CA SER A 279 -4.61 -0.76 -27.27
C SER A 279 -3.20 -1.21 -27.65
N GLU A 280 -2.28 -1.13 -26.71
CA GLU A 280 -0.88 -1.57 -26.84
C GLU A 280 -0.42 -2.17 -25.51
N TYR A 281 0.10 -3.38 -25.57
CA TYR A 281 0.81 -3.99 -24.46
C TYR A 281 2.21 -4.37 -24.93
N GLN A 282 3.21 -3.79 -24.28
CA GLN A 282 4.60 -4.21 -24.43
C GLN A 282 4.93 -5.09 -23.21
N GLY A 283 5.65 -6.20 -23.45
CA GLY A 283 6.10 -7.04 -22.34
C GLY A 283 6.99 -6.28 -21.34
N PRO A 284 7.48 -6.95 -20.29
CA PRO A 284 8.11 -6.31 -19.14
C PRO A 284 9.29 -5.41 -19.55
N VAL A 285 9.36 -4.22 -18.96
CA VAL A 285 10.48 -3.30 -19.19
C VAL A 285 11.70 -3.77 -18.39
N ILE A 286 12.77 -4.11 -19.08
CA ILE A 286 14.03 -4.57 -18.48
C ILE A 286 14.96 -3.38 -18.27
N SER A 287 15.35 -3.08 -17.04
CA SER A 287 16.24 -2.00 -16.68
C SER A 287 17.52 -2.51 -16.01
N VAL A 288 18.68 -2.02 -16.44
CA VAL A 288 19.96 -2.35 -15.80
C VAL A 288 20.18 -1.42 -14.61
N VAL A 289 20.39 -1.99 -13.43
CA VAL A 289 20.57 -1.25 -12.17
C VAL A 289 21.97 -0.64 -12.07
N ASN A 290 23.00 -1.44 -12.33
CA ASN A 290 24.40 -1.03 -12.22
C ASN A 290 25.01 -0.77 -13.59
N LYS A 291 24.46 0.19 -14.33
CA LYS A 291 24.90 0.54 -15.70
C LYS A 291 26.38 0.92 -15.79
N GLN A 292 26.96 1.46 -14.72
CA GLN A 292 28.37 1.80 -14.64
C GLN A 292 29.29 0.58 -14.82
N ASP A 293 28.79 -0.61 -14.47
CA ASP A 293 29.58 -1.84 -14.57
C ASP A 293 29.59 -2.46 -15.97
N LEU A 294 28.80 -1.92 -16.90
CA LEU A 294 28.74 -2.47 -18.25
C LEU A 294 30.05 -2.30 -19.04
N ASN A 295 30.66 -1.11 -18.94
CA ASN A 295 31.82 -0.71 -19.76
C ASN A 295 33.04 -0.26 -18.94
N SER A 296 33.07 -0.51 -17.63
CA SER A 296 34.25 -0.22 -16.80
C SER A 296 35.36 -1.23 -17.00
N GLU A 297 36.63 -0.84 -16.75
CA GLU A 297 37.74 -1.77 -16.66
C GLU A 297 37.50 -2.83 -15.58
N LYS A 298 37.71 -4.12 -15.89
CA LYS A 298 37.39 -5.24 -15.01
C LYS A 298 38.62 -6.05 -14.69
N LYS A 299 38.89 -6.22 -13.40
CA LYS A 299 39.99 -7.04 -12.89
C LYS A 299 39.55 -8.46 -12.47
N GLY A 300 38.28 -8.79 -12.76
CA GLY A 300 37.69 -10.09 -12.43
C GLY A 300 36.21 -10.13 -12.77
N PRO A 301 35.49 -11.22 -12.45
CA PRO A 301 34.10 -11.36 -12.75
C PRO A 301 33.25 -10.21 -12.18
N VAL A 302 32.29 -9.72 -12.97
CA VAL A 302 31.35 -8.66 -12.57
C VAL A 302 29.95 -9.19 -12.56
N THR A 303 29.17 -8.79 -11.57
CA THR A 303 27.75 -9.13 -11.48
C THR A 303 26.91 -7.98 -12.03
N ILE A 304 26.20 -8.21 -13.13
CA ILE A 304 25.20 -7.27 -13.65
C ILE A 304 23.84 -7.58 -13.03
N VAL A 305 23.16 -6.54 -12.57
CA VAL A 305 21.84 -6.61 -11.96
C VAL A 305 20.84 -5.89 -12.84
N ILE A 306 19.72 -6.54 -13.12
CA ILE A 306 18.58 -5.95 -13.82
C ILE A 306 17.34 -5.99 -12.93
N THR A 307 16.44 -5.07 -13.18
CA THR A 307 15.08 -5.08 -12.62
C THR A 307 14.07 -5.09 -13.75
N THR A 308 12.89 -5.62 -13.45
CA THR A 308 11.71 -5.49 -14.31
C THR A 308 10.62 -4.71 -13.57
N ASP A 309 9.82 -3.99 -14.32
CA ASP A 309 8.68 -3.21 -13.78
C ASP A 309 7.56 -4.11 -13.25
N GLU A 310 7.59 -5.40 -13.61
CA GLU A 310 6.56 -6.37 -13.24
C GLU A 310 7.17 -7.75 -12.94
N PRO A 311 6.42 -8.65 -12.24
CA PRO A 311 6.83 -10.02 -11.99
C PRO A 311 6.92 -10.83 -13.30
N LEU A 312 7.96 -11.65 -13.42
CA LEU A 312 8.18 -12.47 -14.59
C LEU A 312 7.65 -13.90 -14.41
N ARG A 313 7.03 -14.45 -15.44
CA ARG A 313 6.81 -15.89 -15.59
C ARG A 313 8.11 -16.62 -15.89
N GLY A 314 9.03 -15.96 -16.57
CA GLY A 314 10.32 -16.54 -16.93
C GLY A 314 11.30 -15.50 -17.44
N ILE A 315 12.56 -15.85 -17.33
CA ILE A 315 13.70 -15.08 -17.85
C ILE A 315 14.73 -16.05 -18.43
N SER A 316 15.60 -15.58 -19.34
CA SER A 316 16.72 -16.34 -19.87
C SER A 316 17.48 -17.06 -18.76
N SER A 317 17.83 -18.32 -18.97
CA SER A 317 18.32 -19.26 -17.94
C SER A 317 19.61 -18.82 -17.23
N GLU A 318 20.40 -17.94 -17.84
CA GLU A 318 21.63 -17.39 -17.27
C GLU A 318 21.38 -16.34 -16.18
N TRP A 319 20.17 -15.79 -16.10
CA TRP A 319 19.79 -14.81 -15.11
C TRP A 319 19.10 -15.48 -13.93
N LYS A 320 19.50 -15.12 -12.72
CA LYS A 320 18.97 -15.70 -11.48
C LYS A 320 18.31 -14.61 -10.67
N GLU A 321 17.16 -14.94 -10.08
CA GLU A 321 16.46 -14.06 -9.15
C GLU A 321 17.34 -13.75 -7.93
N VAL A 322 17.33 -12.50 -7.50
CA VAL A 322 18.07 -12.06 -6.32
C VAL A 322 17.20 -12.24 -5.09
N ALA A 323 17.62 -13.15 -4.19
CA ALA A 323 16.87 -13.47 -2.98
C ALA A 323 16.50 -12.22 -2.17
N GLY A 324 15.24 -12.10 -1.78
CA GLY A 324 14.70 -10.99 -0.98
C GLY A 324 14.51 -9.68 -1.75
N LYS A 325 14.64 -9.67 -3.08
CA LYS A 325 14.37 -8.48 -3.90
C LYS A 325 13.35 -8.82 -4.98
N LYS A 326 12.20 -8.14 -4.95
CA LYS A 326 11.17 -8.32 -6.00
C LYS A 326 11.71 -7.91 -7.37
N ASN A 327 11.32 -8.65 -8.40
CA ASN A 327 11.57 -8.35 -9.81
C ASN A 327 13.05 -8.02 -10.14
N THR A 328 13.98 -8.62 -9.40
CA THR A 328 15.40 -8.32 -9.50
C THR A 328 16.17 -9.59 -9.86
N TYR A 329 16.98 -9.50 -10.91
CA TYR A 329 17.71 -10.62 -11.45
C TYR A 329 19.18 -10.26 -11.63
N SER A 330 20.07 -11.22 -11.54
CA SER A 330 21.49 -11.00 -11.70
C SER A 330 22.16 -12.09 -12.54
N ARG A 331 23.24 -11.71 -13.23
CA ARG A 331 24.14 -12.61 -13.94
C ARG A 331 25.60 -12.18 -13.75
N VAL A 332 26.47 -13.14 -13.62
CA VAL A 332 27.94 -12.92 -13.55
C VAL A 332 28.53 -13.00 -14.93
N PHE A 333 29.39 -12.05 -15.28
CA PHE A 333 30.19 -12.00 -16.50
C PHE A 333 31.68 -12.09 -16.14
N ASP A 334 32.46 -12.86 -16.88
CA ASP A 334 33.87 -13.06 -16.67
C ASP A 334 34.71 -12.71 -17.91
N LYS A 335 34.07 -12.24 -18.99
CA LYS A 335 34.64 -11.82 -20.26
C LYS A 335 33.75 -10.80 -20.95
N ASP A 336 34.30 -10.14 -21.98
CA ASP A 336 33.50 -9.28 -22.85
C ASP A 336 32.43 -10.12 -23.56
N GLU A 337 31.18 -9.73 -23.38
CA GLU A 337 30.06 -10.46 -23.94
C GLU A 337 28.87 -9.50 -24.25
N THR A 338 28.24 -9.74 -25.38
CA THR A 338 26.90 -9.19 -25.67
C THR A 338 25.89 -10.33 -25.58
N THR A 339 24.92 -10.16 -24.72
CA THR A 339 23.87 -11.14 -24.52
C THR A 339 22.48 -10.52 -24.68
N THR A 340 21.52 -11.31 -25.11
CA THR A 340 20.11 -10.88 -25.17
C THR A 340 19.39 -11.48 -23.98
N VAL A 341 18.89 -10.62 -23.11
CA VAL A 341 17.96 -11.03 -22.05
C VAL A 341 16.58 -11.16 -22.67
N LYS A 342 15.99 -12.33 -22.55
CA LYS A 342 14.57 -12.56 -22.86
C LYS A 342 13.84 -12.69 -21.55
N ALA A 343 12.80 -11.91 -21.35
CA ALA A 343 11.93 -11.99 -20.19
C ALA A 343 10.48 -12.11 -20.65
N TRP A 344 9.69 -12.86 -19.93
CA TRP A 344 8.27 -13.05 -20.20
C TRP A 344 7.48 -12.68 -18.96
N ASP A 345 6.47 -11.86 -19.15
CA ASP A 345 5.49 -11.60 -18.10
C ASP A 345 4.66 -12.85 -17.74
N ASN A 346 3.76 -12.69 -16.79
CA ASN A 346 2.87 -13.78 -16.37
C ASN A 346 1.91 -14.26 -17.48
N PHE A 347 1.76 -13.49 -18.55
CA PHE A 347 0.94 -13.83 -19.73
C PHE A 347 1.77 -14.40 -20.89
N GLY A 348 3.12 -14.37 -20.75
CA GLY A 348 4.03 -14.86 -21.76
C GLY A 348 4.35 -13.83 -22.85
N ASN A 349 4.07 -12.53 -22.65
CA ASN A 349 4.55 -11.48 -23.54
C ASN A 349 6.06 -11.37 -23.40
N PRO A 350 6.83 -11.46 -24.49
CA PRO A 350 8.28 -11.38 -24.43
C PRO A 350 8.74 -9.92 -24.43
N SER A 351 9.77 -9.66 -23.64
CA SER A 351 10.66 -8.53 -23.86
C SER A 351 12.07 -8.98 -24.12
N LEU A 352 12.78 -8.20 -24.90
CA LEU A 352 14.17 -8.43 -25.28
C LEU A 352 14.98 -7.20 -24.90
N ALA A 353 16.05 -7.40 -24.15
CA ALA A 353 17.04 -6.37 -23.88
C ALA A 353 18.43 -6.88 -24.26
N MET A 354 19.15 -6.13 -25.07
CA MET A 354 20.54 -6.44 -25.39
C MET A 354 21.45 -5.77 -24.37
N ILE A 355 22.28 -6.57 -23.70
CA ILE A 355 23.22 -6.11 -22.69
C ILE A 355 24.61 -6.45 -23.18
N THR A 356 25.46 -5.43 -23.34
CA THR A 356 26.87 -5.58 -23.70
C THR A 356 27.70 -5.25 -22.46
N VAL A 357 28.51 -6.19 -22.05
CA VAL A 357 29.51 -6.03 -20.98
C VAL A 357 30.89 -6.07 -21.64
N SER A 358 31.71 -5.06 -21.39
CA SER A 358 33.07 -4.96 -21.96
C SER A 358 34.04 -4.39 -20.94
N GLY A 359 35.33 -4.46 -21.24
CA GLY A 359 36.42 -3.93 -20.40
C GLY A 359 37.13 -5.01 -19.60
N PHE A 360 36.91 -6.30 -19.90
CA PHE A 360 37.79 -7.35 -19.39
C PHE A 360 39.15 -7.29 -20.12
N ASP A 361 40.23 -7.30 -19.36
CA ASP A 361 41.57 -7.35 -19.94
C ASP A 361 41.71 -8.59 -20.82
N ILE A 362 41.83 -8.37 -22.12
CA ILE A 362 42.36 -9.41 -23.01
C ILE A 362 43.83 -9.49 -22.68
N ALA A 363 44.25 -10.57 -22.02
CA ALA A 363 45.69 -10.87 -21.89
C ALA A 363 46.32 -10.74 -23.27
N PRO A 364 47.38 -9.96 -23.45
CA PRO A 364 47.96 -9.76 -24.76
C PRO A 364 48.47 -11.14 -25.28
N THR A 365 47.81 -11.66 -26.30
CA THR A 365 48.41 -12.69 -27.14
C THR A 365 49.73 -12.13 -27.63
N SER A 366 50.81 -12.76 -27.20
CA SER A 366 52.18 -12.43 -27.59
C SER A 366 52.28 -12.30 -29.10
N LEU A 367 52.35 -11.09 -29.59
CA LEU A 367 52.92 -10.74 -30.89
C LEU A 367 53.86 -9.57 -30.68
N ALA A 368 55.07 -9.84 -31.06
CA ALA A 368 56.27 -9.02 -31.16
C ALA A 368 56.13 -7.50 -31.09
N ASP A 369 57.04 -6.94 -30.31
CA ASP A 369 57.69 -5.64 -30.40
C ASP A 369 57.17 -4.67 -31.48
N ASP A 370 56.58 -3.57 -31.04
CA ASP A 370 56.95 -2.29 -31.61
C ASP A 370 56.84 -1.19 -30.54
N ASN A 371 58.01 -0.60 -30.25
CA ASN A 371 58.21 0.51 -29.34
C ASN A 371 57.70 1.80 -29.97
N THR A 372 56.59 2.37 -29.45
CA THR A 372 56.40 3.83 -29.47
C THR A 372 55.68 4.31 -28.26
N ALA A 373 56.34 5.12 -27.46
CA ALA A 373 55.91 5.66 -26.15
C ALA A 373 54.89 6.79 -26.22
N GLU A 374 54.20 6.97 -27.34
CA GLU A 374 53.38 8.18 -27.55
C GLU A 374 51.86 8.00 -27.45
N SER A 375 51.33 6.80 -27.32
CA SER A 375 49.88 6.60 -27.31
C SER A 375 49.24 6.45 -25.92
N ARG A 376 50.03 6.46 -24.84
CA ARG A 376 49.51 6.24 -23.47
C ARG A 376 49.00 7.51 -22.74
N SER A 377 49.32 8.72 -23.21
CA SER A 377 48.97 9.92 -22.46
C SER A 377 47.58 10.53 -22.78
N LEU A 378 46.91 10.14 -23.86
CA LEU A 378 45.66 10.73 -24.28
C LEU A 378 44.37 10.02 -23.78
N ARG A 379 44.50 8.82 -23.22
CA ARG A 379 43.34 8.05 -22.74
C ARG A 379 42.96 8.30 -21.26
N TYR A 380 43.84 8.89 -20.48
CA TYR A 380 43.59 9.12 -19.03
C TYR A 380 42.93 10.45 -18.67
N ALA A 381 42.82 11.41 -19.59
CA ALA A 381 42.34 12.77 -19.29
C ALA A 381 40.82 12.96 -19.44
N THR A 382 40.10 12.07 -20.13
CA THR A 382 38.70 12.26 -20.44
C THR A 382 37.71 11.50 -19.53
N ILE A 383 38.20 10.51 -18.76
CA ILE A 383 37.31 9.66 -17.94
C ILE A 383 37.09 10.20 -16.51
N SER A 384 38.03 11.02 -15.98
CA SER A 384 37.92 11.50 -14.59
C SER A 384 36.92 12.64 -14.36
N ALA A 385 36.64 13.44 -15.39
CA ALA A 385 35.75 14.61 -15.26
C ALA A 385 34.25 14.24 -15.29
N PHE A 386 33.87 13.23 -16.08
CA PHE A 386 32.46 12.83 -16.22
C PHE A 386 31.97 12.01 -15.04
N SER A 387 32.82 11.15 -14.47
CA SER A 387 32.48 10.34 -13.29
C SER A 387 32.30 11.17 -12.02
N LEU A 388 33.11 12.23 -11.88
CA LEU A 388 33.01 13.15 -10.75
C LEU A 388 31.73 14.00 -10.82
N LEU A 389 31.32 14.40 -12.03
CA LEU A 389 30.11 15.20 -12.23
C LEU A 389 28.83 14.40 -11.92
N VAL A 390 28.76 13.13 -12.28
CA VAL A 390 27.60 12.26 -12.01
C VAL A 390 27.50 11.93 -10.52
N LEU A 391 28.63 11.72 -9.83
CA LEU A 391 28.64 11.53 -8.37
C LEU A 391 28.22 12.78 -7.63
N LEU A 392 28.69 13.97 -8.06
CA LEU A 392 28.29 15.26 -7.47
C LEU A 392 26.79 15.55 -7.70
N LEU A 393 26.25 15.23 -8.87
CA LEU A 393 24.82 15.41 -9.16
C LEU A 393 23.96 14.43 -8.35
N GLY A 394 24.40 13.20 -8.13
CA GLY A 394 23.72 12.22 -7.28
C GLY A 394 23.70 12.64 -5.82
N VAL A 395 24.84 13.09 -5.29
CA VAL A 395 24.95 13.60 -3.92
C VAL A 395 24.15 14.90 -3.76
N PHE A 396 24.16 15.78 -4.75
CA PHE A 396 23.39 17.02 -4.74
C PHE A 396 21.88 16.74 -4.79
N ALA A 397 21.41 15.80 -5.60
CA ALA A 397 20.00 15.40 -5.62
C ALA A 397 19.55 14.80 -4.29
N ALA A 398 20.37 13.92 -3.67
CA ALA A 398 20.10 13.35 -2.35
C ALA A 398 20.11 14.44 -1.26
N TYR A 399 21.04 15.41 -1.35
CA TYR A 399 21.10 16.55 -0.44
C TYR A 399 19.87 17.44 -0.57
N VAL A 400 19.44 17.77 -1.79
CA VAL A 400 18.25 18.62 -2.03
C VAL A 400 16.96 17.94 -1.54
N VAL A 401 16.84 16.62 -1.69
CA VAL A 401 15.70 15.87 -1.17
C VAL A 401 15.73 15.84 0.37
N HIS A 402 16.90 15.64 0.96
CA HIS A 402 17.08 15.64 2.41
C HIS A 402 16.81 17.04 3.00
N ASP A 403 17.32 18.09 2.35
CA ASP A 403 17.15 19.49 2.79
C ASP A 403 15.69 19.95 2.66
N ARG A 404 14.97 19.56 1.58
CA ARG A 404 13.52 19.82 1.46
C ARG A 404 12.68 19.12 2.53
N ARG A 405 13.09 17.92 2.96
CA ARG A 405 12.43 17.23 4.07
C ARG A 405 12.72 17.89 5.42
N ARG A 406 13.95 18.39 5.61
CA ARG A 406 14.36 19.10 6.82
C ARG A 406 13.68 20.48 6.91
N THR A 407 13.68 21.27 5.85
CA THR A 407 13.04 22.59 5.80
C THR A 407 11.52 22.52 5.98
N ARG A 408 10.85 21.44 5.50
CA ARG A 408 9.42 21.22 5.78
C ARG A 408 9.16 20.92 7.25
N LYS A 409 10.01 20.10 7.89
CA LYS A 409 9.91 19.82 9.33
C LYS A 409 10.20 21.08 10.17
N ASP A 410 11.21 21.86 9.80
CA ASP A 410 11.57 23.08 10.51
C ASP A 410 10.53 24.19 10.32
N ALA A 411 9.88 24.28 9.16
CA ALA A 411 8.78 25.22 8.91
C ALA A 411 7.53 24.85 9.70
N ALA A 412 7.21 23.54 9.79
CA ALA A 412 6.11 23.06 10.63
C ALA A 412 6.39 23.31 12.12
N TYR A 413 7.63 23.08 12.57
CA TYR A 413 8.04 23.33 13.95
C TYR A 413 8.03 24.82 14.30
N ARG A 414 8.46 25.72 13.38
CA ARG A 414 8.39 27.19 13.58
C ARG A 414 6.94 27.67 13.66
N ARG A 415 6.06 27.18 12.78
CA ARG A 415 4.62 27.48 12.84
C ARG A 415 3.99 27.05 14.17
N LEU A 416 4.37 25.86 14.66
CA LEU A 416 3.90 25.39 15.97
C LEU A 416 4.37 26.31 17.11
N LYS A 417 5.63 26.78 17.04
CA LYS A 417 6.22 27.66 18.05
C LYS A 417 5.63 29.09 18.00
N GLU A 418 5.31 29.57 16.80
CA GLU A 418 4.61 30.86 16.61
C GLU A 418 3.17 30.80 17.13
N LEU A 419 2.46 29.70 16.91
CA LEU A 419 1.13 29.48 17.47
C LEU A 419 1.15 29.37 19.00
N GLN A 420 2.17 28.73 19.57
CA GLN A 420 2.36 28.67 21.02
C GLN A 420 2.71 30.03 21.62
N SER A 421 3.54 30.84 20.95
CA SER A 421 3.92 32.19 21.44
C SER A 421 2.79 33.21 21.31
N SER A 422 1.91 33.05 20.32
CA SER A 422 0.72 33.91 20.18
C SER A 422 -0.35 33.58 21.22
N ALA A 423 -0.40 32.33 21.70
CA ALA A 423 -1.30 31.92 22.78
C ALA A 423 -0.88 32.42 24.16
N THR A 424 0.44 32.65 24.39
CA THR A 424 0.96 33.16 25.67
C THR A 424 0.94 34.67 25.82
N ASN A 425 0.73 35.43 24.73
CA ASN A 425 0.71 36.91 24.75
C ASN A 425 -0.69 37.52 24.78
N ASN A 426 -1.75 36.71 24.90
CA ASN A 426 -3.14 37.17 25.00
C ASN A 426 -3.78 36.77 26.33
N THR A 427 -3.10 36.98 27.43
CA THR A 427 -3.76 37.02 28.77
C THR A 427 -3.67 38.44 29.30
N PRO A 428 -4.82 39.05 29.61
CA PRO A 428 -4.88 40.37 30.23
C PRO A 428 -4.36 40.36 31.66
#